data_e2fc15dbe53d1278604ef5b74fd3e031
#
_entry.id   e2fc15dbe53d1278604ef5b74fd3e031
#
_cell.length_a   1.000
_cell.length_b   1.000
_cell.length_c   1.000
_cell.angle_alpha   90.00
_cell.angle_beta   90.00
_cell.angle_gamma   90.00
#
_symmetry.space_group_name_H-M   'P 1'
#
loop_
_entity.id
_entity.type
_entity.pdbx_description
1 polymer ?
#
loop_
_entity_poly.entity_id
_entity_poly.type
_entity_poly.pdbx_seq_one_letter_code
_entity_poly.pdbx_strand_id
1 'polypeptide(L)'
;MKLNIYKADFLNHLKKRLLKKRPEGLYNPIYYILNLEGKRIRPILTLMSCDLFGGKITNALDAALAVEMFHNFSLIHDDIMDDAPLRRGAITVHEKWSLNTGILSGDALLVWAKQLLESYDGEQYKSLNTLFTKTALEVCEGQQYDFDFETTFDVNVEQYINMITLKTAVLVAASLKFGAIIASASQKDSEHIYNYGLNLGIAFQLQDDYLDVFGGDNFGKQKAGDIIENKKTFLFLKTLELANEKDSEKLIELYKTKVFSEEKVNEVTLLFEEYKTPQLIEEEIRRYTLKATLHIDNLSIEKNKKELLKDFAKQLMNREI
;
A
#
# COMPACT_ATOMS: atom_id res chain seq x y z
N MET A 1 4.45 -21.90 2.48
CA MET A 1 4.91 -21.03 1.39
C MET A 1 6.30 -20.46 1.71
N LYS A 2 7.15 -20.15 0.69
CA LYS A 2 8.51 -19.59 0.92
C LYS A 2 8.55 -18.17 1.49
N LEU A 3 7.41 -17.52 1.76
CA LEU A 3 7.34 -16.11 2.21
C LEU A 3 8.15 -15.84 3.48
N ASN A 4 8.14 -16.78 4.43
CA ASN A 4 8.91 -16.64 5.67
C ASN A 4 10.43 -16.63 5.41
N ILE A 5 10.90 -17.31 4.37
CA ILE A 5 12.32 -17.31 3.98
C ILE A 5 12.67 -15.92 3.41
N TYR A 6 11.87 -15.38 2.49
CA TYR A 6 12.09 -14.03 1.95
C TYR A 6 12.06 -12.98 3.06
N LYS A 7 11.11 -13.09 4.01
CA LYS A 7 11.04 -12.18 5.16
C LYS A 7 12.30 -12.26 6.02
N ALA A 8 12.78 -13.47 6.31
CA ALA A 8 13.99 -13.66 7.10
C ALA A 8 15.24 -13.09 6.41
N ASP A 9 15.42 -13.37 5.11
CA ASP A 9 16.53 -12.85 4.32
C ASP A 9 16.50 -11.32 4.26
N PHE A 10 15.32 -10.74 4.02
CA PHE A 10 15.14 -9.30 4.04
C PHE A 10 15.48 -8.68 5.40
N LEU A 11 14.96 -9.22 6.51
CA LEU A 11 15.22 -8.70 7.85
C LEU A 11 16.71 -8.81 8.24
N ASN A 12 17.39 -9.88 7.83
CA ASN A 12 18.82 -10.03 8.02
C ASN A 12 19.61 -8.99 7.22
N HIS A 13 19.19 -8.69 5.99
CA HIS A 13 19.81 -7.65 5.16
C HIS A 13 19.55 -6.25 5.73
N LEU A 14 18.33 -5.94 6.12
CA LEU A 14 17.95 -4.70 6.80
C LEU A 14 18.87 -4.43 8.01
N LYS A 15 19.03 -5.41 8.91
CA LYS A 15 19.91 -5.30 10.08
C LYS A 15 21.35 -4.98 9.71
N LYS A 16 21.89 -5.58 8.63
CA LYS A 16 23.26 -5.33 8.15
C LYS A 16 23.43 -3.92 7.56
N ARG A 17 22.37 -3.37 6.95
CA ARG A 17 22.40 -2.04 6.32
C ARG A 17 22.13 -0.90 7.32
N LEU A 18 21.45 -1.17 8.44
CA LEU A 18 21.15 -0.21 9.50
C LEU A 18 22.36 -0.04 10.43
N LEU A 19 23.47 0.45 9.91
CA LEU A 19 24.62 0.84 10.73
C LEU A 19 24.37 2.20 11.37
N LYS A 20 24.85 2.40 12.62
CA LYS A 20 24.75 3.69 13.32
C LYS A 20 25.41 4.79 12.49
N LYS A 21 24.62 5.79 12.13
CA LYS A 21 25.05 6.98 11.38
C LYS A 21 24.84 8.24 12.22
N ARG A 22 25.50 9.33 11.85
CA ARG A 22 25.31 10.66 12.43
C ARG A 22 24.78 11.63 11.37
N PRO A 23 24.02 12.66 11.75
CA PRO A 23 23.62 13.00 13.13
C PRO A 23 22.52 12.07 13.69
N GLU A 24 22.54 11.76 14.97
CA GLU A 24 21.63 10.83 15.61
C GLU A 24 20.17 11.31 15.51
N GLY A 25 19.93 12.61 15.61
CA GLY A 25 18.58 13.19 15.48
C GLY A 25 17.92 12.91 14.13
N LEU A 26 18.68 12.64 13.07
CA LEU A 26 18.15 12.27 11.76
C LEU A 26 17.96 10.75 11.64
N TYR A 27 18.94 9.96 12.10
CA TYR A 27 18.95 8.52 11.84
C TYR A 27 18.20 7.69 12.89
N ASN A 28 18.12 8.13 14.15
CA ASN A 28 17.38 7.39 15.17
C ASN A 28 15.88 7.24 14.85
N PRO A 29 15.16 8.27 14.34
CA PRO A 29 13.79 8.10 13.87
C PRO A 29 13.67 7.13 12.71
N ILE A 30 14.64 7.15 11.77
CA ILE A 30 14.69 6.21 10.64
C ILE A 30 14.83 4.75 11.15
N TYR A 31 15.75 4.52 12.08
CA TYR A 31 15.92 3.19 12.68
C TYR A 31 14.69 2.75 13.46
N TYR A 32 14.04 3.68 14.14
CA TYR A 32 12.81 3.41 14.87
C TYR A 32 11.72 2.91 13.94
N ILE A 33 11.35 3.66 12.89
CA ILE A 33 10.24 3.29 11.98
C ILE A 33 10.56 2.00 11.22
N LEU A 34 11.79 1.80 10.76
CA LEU A 34 12.21 0.60 10.04
C LEU A 34 12.23 -0.65 10.93
N ASN A 35 12.35 -0.51 12.25
CA ASN A 35 12.31 -1.64 13.19
C ASN A 35 10.91 -1.92 13.76
N LEU A 36 9.90 -1.08 13.48
CA LEU A 36 8.52 -1.41 13.86
C LEU A 36 8.07 -2.71 13.20
N GLU A 37 7.29 -3.49 13.93
CA GLU A 37 6.73 -4.74 13.41
C GLU A 37 5.86 -4.49 12.17
N GLY A 38 5.88 -5.45 11.23
CA GLY A 38 5.08 -5.38 10.02
C GLY A 38 5.18 -6.65 9.18
N LYS A 39 4.22 -6.82 8.29
CA LYS A 39 4.16 -7.96 7.37
C LYS A 39 5.29 -7.95 6.34
N ARG A 40 5.85 -6.77 6.03
CA ARG A 40 6.93 -6.58 5.04
C ARG A 40 6.56 -7.11 3.65
N ILE A 41 5.32 -6.94 3.23
CA ILE A 41 4.79 -7.51 1.98
C ILE A 41 5.56 -6.99 0.77
N ARG A 42 5.81 -5.69 0.67
CA ARG A 42 6.47 -5.07 -0.49
C ARG A 42 7.89 -5.60 -0.75
N PRO A 43 8.81 -5.62 0.23
CA PRO A 43 10.11 -6.25 0.02
C PRO A 43 10.02 -7.75 -0.26
N ILE A 44 9.07 -8.48 0.36
CA ILE A 44 8.83 -9.90 0.06
C ILE A 44 8.40 -10.08 -1.40
N LEU A 45 7.54 -9.22 -1.95
CA LEU A 45 7.12 -9.24 -3.35
C LEU A 45 8.30 -9.02 -4.30
N THR A 46 9.23 -8.13 -3.96
CA THR A 46 10.45 -7.90 -4.76
C THR A 46 11.31 -9.15 -4.81
N LEU A 47 11.56 -9.78 -3.65
CA LEU A 47 12.37 -11.01 -3.57
C LEU A 47 11.68 -12.19 -4.25
N MET A 48 10.37 -12.36 -4.02
CA MET A 48 9.56 -13.40 -4.63
C MET A 48 9.55 -13.29 -6.16
N SER A 49 9.35 -12.09 -6.69
CA SER A 49 9.36 -11.87 -8.14
C SER A 49 10.73 -12.18 -8.74
N CYS A 50 11.83 -11.81 -8.08
CA CYS A 50 13.18 -12.16 -8.53
C CYS A 50 13.36 -13.69 -8.60
N ASP A 51 12.96 -14.43 -7.57
CA ASP A 51 13.05 -15.92 -7.55
C ASP A 51 12.14 -16.57 -8.62
N LEU A 52 10.94 -16.02 -8.84
CA LEU A 52 10.00 -16.51 -9.85
C LEU A 52 10.59 -16.47 -11.27
N PHE A 53 11.33 -15.42 -11.60
CA PHE A 53 12.00 -15.28 -12.89
C PHE A 53 13.42 -15.88 -12.95
N GLY A 54 13.82 -16.64 -11.91
CA GLY A 54 15.09 -17.37 -11.88
C GLY A 54 16.31 -16.53 -11.47
N GLY A 55 16.09 -15.31 -10.96
CA GLY A 55 17.15 -14.46 -10.42
C GLY A 55 17.63 -14.93 -9.05
N LYS A 56 18.82 -14.51 -8.65
CA LYS A 56 19.35 -14.75 -7.31
C LYS A 56 18.74 -13.74 -6.34
N ILE A 57 18.06 -14.19 -5.30
CA ILE A 57 17.41 -13.36 -4.27
C ILE A 57 18.39 -12.35 -3.66
N THR A 58 19.66 -12.74 -3.47
CA THR A 58 20.71 -11.87 -2.93
C THR A 58 20.93 -10.61 -3.75
N ASN A 59 20.70 -10.65 -5.06
CA ASN A 59 20.84 -9.50 -5.95
C ASN A 59 19.65 -8.53 -5.81
N ALA A 60 18.52 -8.98 -5.29
CA ALA A 60 17.31 -8.15 -5.13
C ALA A 60 17.17 -7.52 -3.73
N LEU A 61 18.09 -7.81 -2.79
CA LEU A 61 17.98 -7.35 -1.41
C LEU A 61 18.07 -5.83 -1.27
N ASP A 62 18.94 -5.15 -2.01
CA ASP A 62 19.07 -3.69 -1.96
C ASP A 62 17.84 -3.00 -2.59
N ALA A 63 17.28 -3.54 -3.68
CA ALA A 63 16.03 -3.04 -4.25
C ALA A 63 14.83 -3.30 -3.33
N ALA A 64 14.75 -4.46 -2.69
CA ALA A 64 13.72 -4.75 -1.69
C ALA A 64 13.80 -3.77 -0.51
N LEU A 65 15.02 -3.42 -0.08
CA LEU A 65 15.24 -2.42 0.96
C LEU A 65 14.88 -1.01 0.49
N ALA A 66 15.19 -0.65 -0.76
CA ALA A 66 14.81 0.63 -1.34
C ALA A 66 13.28 0.81 -1.35
N VAL A 67 12.55 -0.22 -1.76
CA VAL A 67 11.08 -0.22 -1.74
C VAL A 67 10.54 -0.06 -0.31
N GLU A 68 11.10 -0.77 0.65
CA GLU A 68 10.66 -0.67 2.05
C GLU A 68 11.00 0.68 2.68
N MET A 69 12.17 1.25 2.36
CA MET A 69 12.55 2.60 2.81
C MET A 69 11.62 3.65 2.22
N PHE A 70 11.32 3.56 0.92
CA PHE A 70 10.36 4.45 0.27
C PHE A 70 8.98 4.33 0.93
N HIS A 71 8.50 3.12 1.18
CA HIS A 71 7.22 2.93 1.87
C HIS A 71 7.21 3.55 3.27
N ASN A 72 8.31 3.40 4.04
CA ASN A 72 8.38 4.01 5.38
C ASN A 72 8.54 5.54 5.32
N PHE A 73 9.17 6.10 4.27
CA PHE A 73 9.12 7.53 3.98
C PHE A 73 7.68 8.00 3.83
N SER A 74 6.91 7.35 2.94
CA SER A 74 5.51 7.74 2.72
C SER A 74 4.66 7.62 3.99
N LEU A 75 4.91 6.60 4.84
CA LEU A 75 4.21 6.44 6.11
C LEU A 75 4.53 7.55 7.13
N ILE A 76 5.80 8.01 7.22
CA ILE A 76 6.15 9.11 8.14
C ILE A 76 5.45 10.40 7.72
N HIS A 77 5.43 10.72 6.42
CA HIS A 77 4.79 11.93 5.92
C HIS A 77 3.26 11.83 5.96
N ASP A 78 2.69 10.66 5.69
CA ASP A 78 1.27 10.36 5.84
C ASP A 78 0.81 10.58 7.30
N ASP A 79 1.56 10.01 8.27
CA ASP A 79 1.29 10.21 9.70
C ASP A 79 1.29 11.69 10.12
N ILE A 80 2.15 12.52 9.51
CA ILE A 80 2.19 13.97 9.75
C ILE A 80 0.96 14.66 9.15
N MET A 81 0.59 14.30 7.93
CA MET A 81 -0.57 14.89 7.23
C MET A 81 -1.88 14.55 7.92
N ASP A 82 -2.00 13.32 8.44
CA ASP A 82 -3.18 12.81 9.12
C ASP A 82 -3.20 13.18 10.63
N ASP A 83 -2.15 13.84 11.16
CA ASP A 83 -1.96 14.11 12.61
C ASP A 83 -2.11 12.84 13.45
N ALA A 84 -1.62 11.72 12.92
CA ALA A 84 -1.84 10.39 13.49
C ALA A 84 -0.96 10.14 14.71
N PRO A 85 -1.52 9.85 15.91
CA PRO A 85 -0.72 9.65 17.12
C PRO A 85 0.02 8.32 17.15
N LEU A 86 -0.50 7.30 16.48
CA LEU A 86 0.02 5.93 16.53
C LEU A 86 0.15 5.30 15.13
N ARG A 87 1.23 4.55 14.93
CA ARG A 87 1.45 3.68 13.76
C ARG A 87 1.83 2.27 14.21
N ARG A 88 1.05 1.27 13.84
CA ARG A 88 1.28 -0.14 14.23
C ARG A 88 1.38 -0.33 15.76
N GLY A 89 0.57 0.40 16.52
CA GLY A 89 0.56 0.38 17.98
C GLY A 89 1.73 1.14 18.66
N ALA A 90 2.62 1.78 17.88
CA ALA A 90 3.72 2.57 18.38
C ALA A 90 3.50 4.06 18.09
N ILE A 91 4.06 4.95 18.91
CA ILE A 91 3.97 6.40 18.74
C ILE A 91 4.60 6.80 17.39
N THR A 92 3.95 7.67 16.62
CA THR A 92 4.46 8.17 15.32
C THR A 92 5.73 8.98 15.49
N VAL A 93 6.49 9.16 14.38
CA VAL A 93 7.79 9.84 14.45
C VAL A 93 7.64 11.29 14.86
N HIS A 94 6.67 12.02 14.32
CA HIS A 94 6.45 13.44 14.62
C HIS A 94 6.01 13.66 16.06
N GLU A 95 5.21 12.76 16.64
CA GLU A 95 4.81 12.81 18.04
C GLU A 95 5.95 12.44 18.99
N LYS A 96 6.78 11.46 18.62
CA LYS A 96 7.87 11.00 19.49
C LYS A 96 9.06 11.95 19.53
N TRP A 97 9.33 12.67 18.46
CA TRP A 97 10.45 13.63 18.36
C TRP A 97 9.96 15.04 18.09
N SER A 98 9.63 15.34 16.85
CA SER A 98 9.02 16.61 16.44
C SER A 98 8.57 16.54 14.98
N LEU A 99 7.71 17.45 14.55
CA LEU A 99 7.29 17.63 13.16
C LEU A 99 8.50 17.77 12.22
N ASN A 100 9.45 18.68 12.56
CA ASN A 100 10.65 18.89 11.73
C ASN A 100 11.51 17.63 11.62
N THR A 101 11.63 16.86 12.69
CA THR A 101 12.36 15.59 12.68
C THR A 101 11.67 14.56 11.79
N GLY A 102 10.33 14.50 11.84
CA GLY A 102 9.55 13.63 10.94
C GLY A 102 9.79 13.97 9.47
N ILE A 103 9.67 15.24 9.10
CA ILE A 103 9.91 15.72 7.73
C ILE A 103 11.31 15.34 7.26
N LEU A 104 12.35 15.74 8.01
CA LEU A 104 13.75 15.49 7.61
C LEU A 104 14.09 14.00 7.56
N SER A 105 13.56 13.19 8.47
CA SER A 105 13.81 11.75 8.48
C SER A 105 13.11 11.05 7.33
N GLY A 106 11.92 11.50 6.94
CA GLY A 106 11.22 11.05 5.75
C GLY A 106 12.01 11.37 4.48
N ASP A 107 12.43 12.63 4.30
CA ASP A 107 13.23 13.07 3.15
C ASP A 107 14.53 12.26 3.03
N ALA A 108 15.21 12.04 4.16
CA ALA A 108 16.44 11.24 4.19
C ALA A 108 16.18 9.77 3.82
N LEU A 109 15.04 9.19 4.20
CA LEU A 109 14.63 7.84 3.79
C LEU A 109 14.40 7.76 2.27
N LEU A 110 13.72 8.74 1.68
CA LEU A 110 13.50 8.79 0.23
C LEU A 110 14.83 8.84 -0.54
N VAL A 111 15.74 9.73 -0.12
CA VAL A 111 17.06 9.85 -0.74
C VAL A 111 17.89 8.59 -0.55
N TRP A 112 17.85 7.99 0.64
CA TRP A 112 18.58 6.75 0.92
C TRP A 112 18.00 5.56 0.15
N ALA A 113 16.69 5.46 -0.01
CA ALA A 113 16.04 4.46 -0.86
C ALA A 113 16.58 4.54 -2.31
N LYS A 114 16.67 5.75 -2.86
CA LYS A 114 17.21 5.96 -4.20
C LYS A 114 18.71 5.59 -4.28
N GLN A 115 19.49 5.95 -3.27
CA GLN A 115 20.92 5.63 -3.21
C GLN A 115 21.19 4.11 -3.22
N LEU A 116 20.31 3.28 -2.64
CA LEU A 116 20.46 1.82 -2.68
C LEU A 116 20.42 1.26 -4.10
N LEU A 117 19.75 1.93 -5.03
CA LEU A 117 19.67 1.50 -6.43
C LEU A 117 20.97 1.74 -7.19
N GLU A 118 21.88 2.58 -6.67
CA GLU A 118 23.21 2.81 -7.26
C GLU A 118 24.14 1.57 -7.16
N SER A 119 23.72 0.53 -6.42
CA SER A 119 24.41 -0.77 -6.40
C SER A 119 24.23 -1.61 -7.67
N TYR A 120 23.36 -1.17 -8.58
CA TYR A 120 23.10 -1.81 -9.87
C TYR A 120 23.78 -1.05 -11.00
N ASP A 121 24.13 -1.74 -12.10
CA ASP A 121 24.88 -1.14 -13.20
C ASP A 121 24.07 -1.02 -14.51
N GLY A 122 24.49 -0.12 -15.40
CA GLY A 122 24.06 -0.01 -16.79
C GLY A 122 22.55 0.10 -16.97
N GLU A 123 21.97 -0.70 -17.87
CA GLU A 123 20.55 -0.69 -18.19
C GLU A 123 19.68 -1.18 -17.02
N GLN A 124 20.20 -2.03 -16.13
CA GLN A 124 19.48 -2.47 -14.96
C GLN A 124 19.25 -1.31 -13.99
N TYR A 125 20.29 -0.54 -13.66
CA TYR A 125 20.17 0.69 -12.87
C TYR A 125 19.18 1.68 -13.50
N LYS A 126 19.33 1.93 -14.79
CA LYS A 126 18.45 2.86 -15.51
C LYS A 126 16.98 2.44 -15.41
N SER A 127 16.68 1.17 -15.62
CA SER A 127 15.32 0.63 -15.54
C SER A 127 14.75 0.71 -14.14
N LEU A 128 15.54 0.35 -13.10
CA LEU A 128 15.14 0.44 -11.70
C LEU A 128 14.93 1.90 -11.28
N ASN A 129 15.84 2.80 -11.63
CA ASN A 129 15.74 4.21 -11.29
C ASN A 129 14.55 4.89 -11.99
N THR A 130 14.27 4.56 -13.26
CA THR A 130 13.11 5.07 -13.99
C THR A 130 11.80 4.61 -13.33
N LEU A 131 11.71 3.31 -12.99
CA LEU A 131 10.54 2.77 -12.29
C LEU A 131 10.35 3.42 -10.92
N PHE A 132 11.44 3.53 -10.13
CA PHE A 132 11.42 4.16 -8.82
C PHE A 132 10.90 5.59 -8.88
N THR A 133 11.47 6.42 -9.77
CA THR A 133 11.14 7.84 -9.87
C THR A 133 9.69 8.04 -10.32
N LYS A 134 9.24 7.25 -11.31
CA LYS A 134 7.85 7.25 -11.75
C LYS A 134 6.91 6.90 -10.60
N THR A 135 7.16 5.78 -9.92
CA THR A 135 6.32 5.30 -8.82
C THR A 135 6.31 6.29 -7.65
N ALA A 136 7.46 6.91 -7.34
CA ALA A 136 7.53 7.91 -6.28
C ALA A 136 6.65 9.13 -6.58
N LEU A 137 6.65 9.61 -7.82
CA LEU A 137 5.78 10.71 -8.23
C LEU A 137 4.30 10.31 -8.18
N GLU A 138 3.96 9.15 -8.72
CA GLU A 138 2.60 8.61 -8.70
C GLU A 138 2.05 8.48 -7.26
N VAL A 139 2.87 8.02 -6.30
CA VAL A 139 2.46 7.95 -4.88
C VAL A 139 2.22 9.35 -4.30
N CYS A 140 3.05 10.35 -4.63
CA CYS A 140 2.83 11.73 -4.19
C CYS A 140 1.54 12.31 -4.80
N GLU A 141 1.28 12.06 -6.09
CA GLU A 141 0.03 12.46 -6.74
C GLU A 141 -1.20 11.79 -6.10
N GLY A 142 -1.09 10.49 -5.77
CA GLY A 142 -2.14 9.75 -5.07
C GLY A 142 -2.41 10.31 -3.67
N GLN A 143 -1.37 10.68 -2.94
CA GLN A 143 -1.49 11.32 -1.62
C GLN A 143 -2.15 12.71 -1.72
N GLN A 144 -1.81 13.49 -2.76
CA GLN A 144 -2.45 14.78 -2.98
C GLN A 144 -3.95 14.63 -3.29
N TYR A 145 -4.34 13.66 -4.13
CA TYR A 145 -5.76 13.37 -4.37
C TYR A 145 -6.50 12.97 -3.10
N ASP A 146 -5.89 12.13 -2.25
CA ASP A 146 -6.50 11.74 -0.97
C ASP A 146 -6.75 12.95 -0.08
N PHE A 147 -5.77 13.83 0.04
CA PHE A 147 -5.89 15.10 0.77
C PHE A 147 -6.96 16.03 0.17
N ASP A 148 -6.99 16.21 -1.17
CA ASP A 148 -7.97 17.07 -1.84
C ASP A 148 -9.39 16.52 -1.62
N PHE A 149 -9.57 15.20 -1.58
CA PHE A 149 -10.86 14.58 -1.36
C PHE A 149 -11.42 14.80 0.05
N GLU A 150 -10.60 15.14 1.04
CA GLU A 150 -11.12 15.49 2.37
C GLU A 150 -12.07 16.69 2.33
N THR A 151 -11.77 17.67 1.50
CA THR A 151 -12.45 18.99 1.46
C THR A 151 -13.55 19.10 0.43
N THR A 152 -13.63 18.19 -0.56
CA THR A 152 -14.63 18.22 -1.64
C THR A 152 -15.62 17.07 -1.55
N PHE A 153 -16.89 17.32 -1.88
CA PHE A 153 -17.93 16.29 -2.04
C PHE A 153 -18.18 15.91 -3.50
N ASP A 154 -17.58 16.61 -4.45
CA ASP A 154 -17.66 16.31 -5.87
C ASP A 154 -16.55 15.31 -6.26
N VAL A 155 -16.63 14.11 -5.69
CA VAL A 155 -15.74 12.98 -5.98
C VAL A 155 -16.61 11.79 -6.37
N ASN A 156 -16.22 11.07 -7.41
CA ASN A 156 -16.89 9.86 -7.87
C ASN A 156 -16.02 8.61 -7.64
N VAL A 157 -16.63 7.43 -7.84
CA VAL A 157 -15.95 6.12 -7.64
C VAL A 157 -14.73 5.98 -8.56
N GLU A 158 -14.77 6.49 -9.81
CA GLU A 158 -13.64 6.38 -10.73
C GLU A 158 -12.43 7.19 -10.24
N GLN A 159 -12.66 8.41 -9.76
CA GLN A 159 -11.62 9.25 -9.15
C GLN A 159 -11.03 8.59 -7.89
N TYR A 160 -11.87 7.98 -7.06
CA TYR A 160 -11.41 7.22 -5.90
C TYR A 160 -10.52 6.03 -6.30
N ILE A 161 -10.94 5.23 -7.29
CA ILE A 161 -10.13 4.11 -7.80
C ILE A 161 -8.78 4.62 -8.37
N ASN A 162 -8.77 5.76 -9.05
CA ASN A 162 -7.53 6.38 -9.51
C ASN A 162 -6.62 6.77 -8.33
N MET A 163 -7.18 7.40 -7.31
CA MET A 163 -6.43 7.81 -6.11
C MET A 163 -5.78 6.61 -5.43
N ILE A 164 -6.52 5.52 -5.12
CA ILE A 164 -5.96 4.33 -4.49
C ILE A 164 -4.98 3.58 -5.41
N THR A 165 -5.17 3.69 -6.72
CA THR A 165 -4.20 3.15 -7.69
C THR A 165 -2.86 3.84 -7.51
N LEU A 166 -2.84 5.17 -7.49
CA LEU A 166 -1.63 5.97 -7.35
C LEU A 166 -1.04 5.90 -5.94
N LYS A 167 -1.85 6.08 -4.89
CA LYS A 167 -1.38 6.09 -3.49
C LYS A 167 -0.87 4.72 -3.04
N THR A 168 -1.53 3.63 -3.43
CA THR A 168 -1.30 2.29 -2.86
C THR A 168 -0.81 1.27 -3.89
N ALA A 169 -1.51 1.11 -5.02
CA ALA A 169 -1.30 -0.03 -5.91
C ALA A 169 -0.02 0.05 -6.74
N VAL A 170 0.39 1.25 -7.20
CA VAL A 170 1.60 1.42 -8.01
C VAL A 170 2.87 0.94 -7.28
N LEU A 171 2.96 1.11 -5.96
CA LEU A 171 4.12 0.65 -5.19
C LEU A 171 4.13 -0.89 -5.03
N VAL A 172 2.96 -1.52 -4.94
CA VAL A 172 2.84 -2.99 -4.96
C VAL A 172 3.28 -3.53 -6.32
N ALA A 173 2.82 -2.91 -7.40
CA ALA A 173 3.20 -3.25 -8.78
C ALA A 173 4.70 -3.06 -9.03
N ALA A 174 5.24 -1.91 -8.61
CA ALA A 174 6.67 -1.62 -8.72
C ALA A 174 7.52 -2.63 -7.94
N SER A 175 7.09 -3.04 -6.74
CA SER A 175 7.80 -4.04 -5.93
C SER A 175 8.02 -5.35 -6.71
N LEU A 176 6.99 -5.84 -7.39
CA LEU A 176 7.10 -7.03 -8.23
C LEU A 176 7.97 -6.78 -9.48
N LYS A 177 7.79 -5.64 -10.15
CA LYS A 177 8.56 -5.30 -11.35
C LYS A 177 10.04 -5.09 -11.05
N PHE A 178 10.42 -4.59 -9.88
CA PHE A 178 11.81 -4.53 -9.42
C PHE A 178 12.46 -5.92 -9.43
N GLY A 179 11.79 -6.92 -8.85
CA GLY A 179 12.29 -8.29 -8.85
C GLY A 179 12.45 -8.87 -10.27
N ALA A 180 11.48 -8.62 -11.15
CA ALA A 180 11.53 -9.07 -12.54
C ALA A 180 12.70 -8.42 -13.31
N ILE A 181 12.93 -7.11 -13.17
CA ILE A 181 14.06 -6.40 -13.79
C ILE A 181 15.39 -7.00 -13.32
N ILE A 182 15.54 -7.24 -12.02
CA ILE A 182 16.77 -7.80 -11.44
C ILE A 182 17.03 -9.21 -11.92
N ALA A 183 15.99 -9.98 -12.14
CA ALA A 183 16.08 -11.33 -12.73
C ALA A 183 16.23 -11.31 -14.27
N SER A 184 16.33 -10.13 -14.89
CA SER A 184 16.40 -9.97 -16.35
C SER A 184 15.22 -10.63 -17.09
N ALA A 185 14.02 -10.56 -16.50
CA ALA A 185 12.80 -11.00 -17.14
C ALA A 185 12.52 -10.22 -18.44
N SER A 186 11.80 -10.81 -19.38
CA SER A 186 11.41 -10.13 -20.61
C SER A 186 10.58 -8.87 -20.29
N GLN A 187 10.60 -7.88 -21.20
CA GLN A 187 9.76 -6.69 -21.04
C GLN A 187 8.29 -7.07 -20.90
N LYS A 188 7.82 -8.06 -21.69
CA LYS A 188 6.45 -8.57 -21.63
C LYS A 188 6.12 -9.15 -20.25
N ASP A 189 6.99 -9.99 -19.71
CA ASP A 189 6.80 -10.56 -18.37
C ASP A 189 6.85 -9.50 -17.27
N SER A 190 7.76 -8.53 -17.41
CA SER A 190 7.87 -7.38 -16.49
C SER A 190 6.60 -6.52 -16.49
N GLU A 191 5.93 -6.36 -17.62
CA GLU A 191 4.65 -5.65 -17.73
C GLU A 191 3.49 -6.47 -17.15
N HIS A 192 3.44 -7.77 -17.42
CA HIS A 192 2.40 -8.63 -16.84
C HIS A 192 2.51 -8.73 -15.32
N ILE A 193 3.71 -8.90 -14.76
CA ILE A 193 3.87 -8.97 -13.30
C ILE A 193 3.59 -7.61 -12.64
N TYR A 194 3.88 -6.48 -13.32
CA TYR A 194 3.49 -5.15 -12.87
C TYR A 194 1.96 -5.03 -12.81
N ASN A 195 1.26 -5.38 -13.88
CA ASN A 195 -0.20 -5.31 -13.95
C ASN A 195 -0.90 -6.28 -12.99
N TYR A 196 -0.31 -7.45 -12.74
CA TYR A 196 -0.74 -8.33 -11.65
C TYR A 196 -0.69 -7.59 -10.31
N GLY A 197 0.45 -6.97 -9.99
CA GLY A 197 0.62 -6.23 -8.74
C GLY A 197 -0.29 -5.02 -8.63
N LEU A 198 -0.52 -4.31 -9.73
CA LEU A 198 -1.39 -3.14 -9.77
C LEU A 198 -2.84 -3.50 -9.43
N ASN A 199 -3.39 -4.50 -10.12
CA ASN A 199 -4.76 -4.93 -9.87
C ASN A 199 -4.92 -5.57 -8.47
N LEU A 200 -3.93 -6.33 -8.01
CA LEU A 200 -3.93 -6.89 -6.68
C LEU A 200 -3.84 -5.81 -5.59
N GLY A 201 -3.09 -4.74 -5.83
CA GLY A 201 -2.98 -3.59 -4.93
C GLY A 201 -4.30 -2.82 -4.79
N ILE A 202 -5.03 -2.64 -5.91
CA ILE A 202 -6.39 -2.05 -5.89
C ILE A 202 -7.36 -2.94 -5.11
N ALA A 203 -7.38 -4.25 -5.41
CA ALA A 203 -8.23 -5.20 -4.67
C ALA A 203 -7.92 -5.20 -3.17
N PHE A 204 -6.65 -5.10 -2.80
CA PHE A 204 -6.19 -5.05 -1.42
C PHE A 204 -6.69 -3.79 -0.70
N GLN A 205 -6.63 -2.61 -1.34
CA GLN A 205 -7.14 -1.38 -0.73
C GLN A 205 -8.66 -1.41 -0.58
N LEU A 206 -9.41 -1.84 -1.60
CA LEU A 206 -10.86 -2.02 -1.49
C LEU A 206 -11.23 -2.97 -0.35
N GLN A 207 -10.43 -4.03 -0.16
CA GLN A 207 -10.65 -4.95 0.96
C GLN A 207 -10.31 -4.31 2.31
N ASP A 208 -9.31 -3.43 2.38
CA ASP A 208 -9.02 -2.65 3.60
C ASP A 208 -10.22 -1.79 3.98
N ASP A 209 -10.81 -1.06 3.02
CA ASP A 209 -11.99 -0.22 3.24
C ASP A 209 -13.20 -1.05 3.70
N TYR A 210 -13.42 -2.22 3.08
CA TYR A 210 -14.47 -3.13 3.49
C TYR A 210 -14.29 -3.61 4.93
N LEU A 211 -13.07 -4.07 5.27
CA LEU A 211 -12.76 -4.62 6.57
C LEU A 211 -12.68 -3.57 7.68
N ASP A 212 -12.44 -2.30 7.36
CA ASP A 212 -12.50 -1.21 8.33
C ASP A 212 -13.89 -1.08 8.94
N VAL A 213 -14.95 -1.23 8.12
CA VAL A 213 -16.33 -1.11 8.57
C VAL A 213 -16.94 -2.46 8.98
N PHE A 214 -16.74 -3.51 8.17
CA PHE A 214 -17.41 -4.81 8.28
C PHE A 214 -16.50 -5.94 8.78
N GLY A 215 -15.24 -5.66 9.08
CA GLY A 215 -14.30 -6.64 9.66
C GLY A 215 -14.68 -7.06 11.09
N GLY A 216 -14.30 -8.29 11.46
CA GLY A 216 -14.48 -8.79 12.83
C GLY A 216 -13.52 -8.14 13.83
N ASP A 217 -13.76 -8.37 15.13
CA ASP A 217 -12.99 -7.78 16.25
C ASP A 217 -11.49 -8.08 16.23
N ASN A 218 -11.04 -9.04 15.43
CA ASN A 218 -9.62 -9.43 15.30
C ASN A 218 -8.83 -8.58 14.30
N PHE A 219 -9.42 -7.55 13.69
CA PHE A 219 -8.75 -6.77 12.64
C PHE A 219 -7.64 -5.83 13.16
N GLY A 220 -7.54 -5.65 14.48
CA GLY A 220 -6.40 -4.95 15.14
C GLY A 220 -6.34 -3.44 14.92
N LYS A 221 -7.35 -2.83 14.30
CA LYS A 221 -7.56 -1.40 14.15
C LYS A 221 -8.82 -0.96 14.89
N GLN A 222 -8.97 0.34 15.15
CA GLN A 222 -10.24 0.92 15.59
C GLN A 222 -11.29 0.65 14.50
N LYS A 223 -12.41 0.03 14.87
CA LYS A 223 -13.51 -0.27 13.95
C LYS A 223 -14.10 1.02 13.38
N ALA A 224 -14.38 1.01 12.08
CA ALA A 224 -14.96 2.13 11.34
C ALA A 224 -14.14 3.44 11.40
N GLY A 225 -12.80 3.30 11.38
CA GLY A 225 -11.88 4.44 11.36
C GLY A 225 -12.15 5.38 10.20
N ASP A 226 -12.39 4.84 9.01
CA ASP A 226 -12.69 5.63 7.81
C ASP A 226 -13.98 6.47 7.94
N ILE A 227 -15.01 5.95 8.61
CA ILE A 227 -16.24 6.71 8.89
C ILE A 227 -15.95 7.83 9.90
N ILE A 228 -15.15 7.54 10.92
CA ILE A 228 -14.80 8.50 11.98
C ILE A 228 -14.00 9.67 11.38
N GLU A 229 -13.05 9.38 10.52
CA GLU A 229 -12.18 10.34 9.84
C GLU A 229 -12.85 11.03 8.64
N ASN A 230 -14.10 10.67 8.32
CA ASN A 230 -14.87 11.19 7.16
C ASN A 230 -14.20 10.87 5.81
N LYS A 231 -13.48 9.76 5.69
CA LYS A 231 -12.84 9.34 4.44
C LYS A 231 -13.87 8.92 3.41
N LYS A 232 -13.77 9.50 2.22
CA LYS A 232 -14.68 9.22 1.10
C LYS A 232 -14.23 7.98 0.36
N THR A 233 -14.38 6.82 1.02
CA THR A 233 -14.03 5.51 0.47
C THR A 233 -15.06 5.04 -0.58
N PHE A 234 -14.80 3.89 -1.20
CA PHE A 234 -15.75 3.27 -2.13
C PHE A 234 -17.15 3.12 -1.53
N LEU A 235 -17.24 2.71 -0.25
CA LEU A 235 -18.54 2.52 0.43
C LEU A 235 -19.33 3.82 0.49
N PHE A 236 -18.72 4.91 0.90
CA PHE A 236 -19.33 6.23 0.95
C PHE A 236 -19.79 6.70 -0.43
N LEU A 237 -18.88 6.70 -1.41
CA LEU A 237 -19.14 7.23 -2.75
C LEU A 237 -20.20 6.41 -3.48
N LYS A 238 -20.17 5.08 -3.35
CA LYS A 238 -21.15 4.21 -4.00
C LYS A 238 -22.52 4.33 -3.35
N THR A 239 -22.59 4.51 -2.04
CA THR A 239 -23.84 4.80 -1.35
C THR A 239 -24.41 6.14 -1.80
N LEU A 240 -23.59 7.18 -1.89
CA LEU A 240 -24.02 8.50 -2.36
C LEU A 240 -24.54 8.48 -3.81
N GLU A 241 -23.94 7.66 -4.69
CA GLU A 241 -24.39 7.47 -6.09
C GLU A 241 -25.76 6.80 -6.17
N LEU A 242 -26.08 5.88 -5.26
CA LEU A 242 -27.30 5.05 -5.30
C LEU A 242 -28.44 5.60 -4.44
N ALA A 243 -28.12 6.41 -3.44
CA ALA A 243 -29.07 6.92 -2.47
C ALA A 243 -30.11 7.86 -3.08
N ASN A 244 -31.33 7.85 -2.53
CA ASN A 244 -32.31 8.88 -2.81
C ASN A 244 -31.86 10.23 -2.21
N GLU A 245 -32.50 11.34 -2.62
CA GLU A 245 -32.13 12.69 -2.21
C GLU A 245 -32.04 12.86 -0.68
N LYS A 246 -33.02 12.35 0.07
CA LYS A 246 -33.08 12.44 1.54
C LYS A 246 -31.91 11.71 2.21
N ASP A 247 -31.58 10.52 1.75
CA ASP A 247 -30.53 9.69 2.34
C ASP A 247 -29.14 10.17 1.92
N SER A 248 -29.01 10.74 0.70
CA SER A 248 -27.82 11.44 0.24
C SER A 248 -27.52 12.66 1.12
N GLU A 249 -28.52 13.51 1.36
CA GLU A 249 -28.38 14.67 2.25
C GLU A 249 -27.99 14.25 3.67
N LYS A 250 -28.63 13.20 4.20
CA LYS A 250 -28.31 12.65 5.51
C LYS A 250 -26.85 12.16 5.57
N LEU A 251 -26.40 11.39 4.58
CA LEU A 251 -25.04 10.86 4.52
C LEU A 251 -23.99 11.99 4.44
N ILE A 252 -24.25 13.00 3.61
CA ILE A 252 -23.37 14.18 3.52
C ILE A 252 -23.31 14.93 4.84
N GLU A 253 -24.42 15.10 5.56
CA GLU A 253 -24.47 15.81 6.83
C GLU A 253 -23.66 15.06 7.91
N LEU A 254 -23.76 13.71 7.96
CA LEU A 254 -22.96 12.89 8.87
C LEU A 254 -21.47 13.01 8.59
N TYR A 255 -21.05 13.20 7.33
CA TYR A 255 -19.64 13.36 6.93
C TYR A 255 -19.12 14.79 7.04
N LYS A 256 -19.95 15.79 7.37
CA LYS A 256 -19.49 17.14 7.73
C LYS A 256 -19.01 17.22 9.19
N THR A 257 -19.44 16.28 10.03
CA THR A 257 -19.15 16.32 11.46
C THR A 257 -17.94 15.46 11.78
N LYS A 258 -16.83 16.07 12.20
CA LYS A 258 -15.61 15.35 12.63
C LYS A 258 -15.66 14.81 14.07
N VAL A 259 -16.85 14.73 14.69
CA VAL A 259 -16.99 14.21 16.05
C VAL A 259 -17.25 12.71 16.00
N PHE A 260 -16.43 11.96 16.73
CA PHE A 260 -16.70 10.53 16.96
C PHE A 260 -18.00 10.37 17.74
N SER A 261 -18.92 9.58 17.19
CA SER A 261 -20.03 9.02 17.95
C SER A 261 -20.36 7.64 17.42
N GLU A 262 -20.70 6.71 18.32
CA GLU A 262 -21.17 5.37 17.92
C GLU A 262 -22.47 5.49 17.10
N GLU A 263 -23.29 6.49 17.37
CA GLU A 263 -24.53 6.77 16.65
C GLU A 263 -24.23 7.09 15.18
N LYS A 264 -23.24 7.96 14.87
CA LYS A 264 -22.79 8.26 13.51
C LYS A 264 -22.32 7.00 12.77
N VAL A 265 -21.46 6.19 13.41
CA VAL A 265 -20.96 4.95 12.82
C VAL A 265 -22.11 4.01 12.49
N ASN A 266 -23.05 3.82 13.42
CA ASN A 266 -24.22 2.97 13.22
C ASN A 266 -25.14 3.48 12.09
N GLU A 267 -25.43 4.78 12.05
CA GLU A 267 -26.29 5.37 11.02
C GLU A 267 -25.65 5.26 9.61
N VAL A 268 -24.36 5.52 9.48
CA VAL A 268 -23.64 5.38 8.21
C VAL A 268 -23.59 3.91 7.78
N THR A 269 -23.29 2.99 8.70
CA THR A 269 -23.25 1.55 8.39
C THR A 269 -24.60 1.05 7.91
N LEU A 270 -25.71 1.47 8.54
CA LEU A 270 -27.06 1.14 8.10
C LEU A 270 -27.36 1.64 6.69
N LEU A 271 -26.92 2.85 6.33
CA LEU A 271 -27.07 3.37 4.97
C LEU A 271 -26.26 2.51 3.97
N PHE A 272 -25.04 2.11 4.31
CA PHE A 272 -24.24 1.22 3.46
C PHE A 272 -24.94 -0.11 3.21
N GLU A 273 -25.54 -0.70 4.26
CA GLU A 273 -26.28 -1.96 4.16
C GLU A 273 -27.58 -1.81 3.35
N GLU A 274 -28.34 -0.73 3.56
CA GLU A 274 -29.60 -0.44 2.84
C GLU A 274 -29.38 -0.35 1.33
N TYR A 275 -28.30 0.34 0.91
CA TYR A 275 -27.93 0.48 -0.50
C TYR A 275 -27.06 -0.66 -1.03
N LYS A 276 -26.86 -1.73 -0.24
CA LYS A 276 -26.11 -2.95 -0.61
C LYS A 276 -24.66 -2.67 -1.06
N THR A 277 -24.06 -1.59 -0.61
CA THR A 277 -22.69 -1.23 -1.00
C THR A 277 -21.63 -2.20 -0.47
N PRO A 278 -21.81 -2.93 0.66
CA PRO A 278 -20.91 -4.02 1.05
C PRO A 278 -20.77 -5.10 -0.02
N GLN A 279 -21.88 -5.49 -0.67
CA GLN A 279 -21.88 -6.48 -1.74
C GLN A 279 -21.21 -5.95 -3.00
N LEU A 280 -21.40 -4.66 -3.32
CA LEU A 280 -20.80 -4.02 -4.49
C LEU A 280 -19.28 -3.88 -4.36
N ILE A 281 -18.77 -3.53 -3.18
CA ILE A 281 -17.31 -3.48 -2.97
C ILE A 281 -16.70 -4.89 -3.04
N GLU A 282 -17.36 -5.92 -2.53
CA GLU A 282 -16.91 -7.31 -2.70
C GLU A 282 -16.88 -7.74 -4.18
N GLU A 283 -17.83 -7.29 -4.99
CA GLU A 283 -17.81 -7.53 -6.45
C GLU A 283 -16.62 -6.85 -7.11
N GLU A 284 -16.29 -5.62 -6.74
CA GLU A 284 -15.12 -4.92 -7.24
C GLU A 284 -13.82 -5.59 -6.79
N ILE A 285 -13.71 -6.05 -5.54
CA ILE A 285 -12.56 -6.82 -5.04
C ILE A 285 -12.38 -8.07 -5.90
N ARG A 286 -13.46 -8.83 -6.14
CA ARG A 286 -13.41 -10.01 -7.01
C ARG A 286 -13.01 -9.66 -8.44
N ARG A 287 -13.53 -8.57 -9.01
CA ARG A 287 -13.21 -8.09 -10.35
C ARG A 287 -11.72 -7.75 -10.51
N TYR A 288 -11.15 -7.01 -9.58
CA TYR A 288 -9.73 -6.66 -9.63
C TYR A 288 -8.82 -7.86 -9.33
N THR A 289 -9.22 -8.77 -8.44
CA THR A 289 -8.51 -10.03 -8.20
C THR A 289 -8.48 -10.90 -9.45
N LEU A 290 -9.60 -10.99 -10.17
CA LEU A 290 -9.65 -11.71 -11.44
C LEU A 290 -8.76 -11.06 -12.50
N LYS A 291 -8.81 -9.73 -12.67
CA LYS A 291 -7.90 -9.01 -13.57
C LYS A 291 -6.43 -9.28 -13.24
N ALA A 292 -6.07 -9.29 -11.96
CA ALA A 292 -4.72 -9.64 -11.52
C ALA A 292 -4.34 -11.04 -11.98
N THR A 293 -5.19 -12.04 -11.70
CA THR A 293 -4.89 -13.44 -12.03
C THR A 293 -4.78 -13.71 -13.55
N LEU A 294 -5.51 -12.98 -14.40
CA LEU A 294 -5.39 -13.07 -15.87
C LEU A 294 -3.98 -12.69 -16.34
N HIS A 295 -3.29 -11.79 -15.69
CA HIS A 295 -1.90 -11.46 -16.03
C HIS A 295 -0.92 -12.60 -15.72
N ILE A 296 -1.21 -13.43 -14.70
CA ILE A 296 -0.37 -14.60 -14.36
C ILE A 296 -0.35 -15.61 -15.49
N ASP A 297 -1.49 -15.84 -16.15
CA ASP A 297 -1.57 -16.85 -17.22
C ASP A 297 -0.71 -16.48 -18.43
N ASN A 298 -0.43 -15.19 -18.63
CA ASN A 298 0.41 -14.66 -19.70
C ASN A 298 1.92 -14.60 -19.39
N LEU A 299 2.34 -14.93 -18.15
CA LEU A 299 3.76 -14.98 -17.77
C LEU A 299 4.46 -16.18 -18.40
N SER A 300 5.71 -15.98 -18.84
CA SER A 300 6.56 -17.02 -19.41
C SER A 300 7.35 -17.77 -18.32
N ILE A 301 6.66 -18.22 -17.26
CA ILE A 301 7.24 -18.97 -16.14
C ILE A 301 6.56 -20.33 -15.98
N GLU A 302 7.19 -21.23 -15.23
CA GLU A 302 6.67 -22.58 -14.97
C GLU A 302 5.30 -22.55 -14.26
N LYS A 303 4.48 -23.57 -14.52
CA LYS A 303 3.11 -23.69 -14.00
C LYS A 303 3.07 -23.62 -12.46
N ASN A 304 3.99 -24.30 -11.77
CA ASN A 304 4.10 -24.27 -10.30
C ASN A 304 4.35 -22.86 -9.74
N LYS A 305 5.09 -22.03 -10.48
CA LYS A 305 5.36 -20.64 -10.13
C LYS A 305 4.13 -19.75 -10.34
N LYS A 306 3.33 -20.03 -11.39
CA LYS A 306 2.03 -19.37 -11.60
C LYS A 306 1.06 -19.67 -10.47
N GLU A 307 0.96 -20.95 -10.06
CA GLU A 307 0.10 -21.34 -8.94
C GLU A 307 0.52 -20.65 -7.62
N LEU A 308 1.82 -20.48 -7.39
CA LEU A 308 2.31 -19.75 -6.21
C LEU A 308 1.82 -18.28 -6.17
N LEU A 309 1.75 -17.60 -7.32
CA LEU A 309 1.19 -16.24 -7.41
C LEU A 309 -0.33 -16.23 -7.18
N LYS A 310 -1.05 -17.24 -7.70
CA LYS A 310 -2.50 -17.38 -7.47
C LYS A 310 -2.80 -17.63 -6.00
N ASP A 311 -2.05 -18.53 -5.37
CA ASP A 311 -2.17 -18.83 -3.95
C ASP A 311 -1.86 -17.59 -3.09
N PHE A 312 -0.82 -16.83 -3.48
CA PHE A 312 -0.50 -15.57 -2.81
C PHE A 312 -1.67 -14.58 -2.87
N ALA A 313 -2.24 -14.36 -4.07
CA ALA A 313 -3.40 -13.48 -4.22
C ALA A 313 -4.58 -13.94 -3.35
N LYS A 314 -4.88 -15.26 -3.35
CA LYS A 314 -5.95 -15.83 -2.52
C LYS A 314 -5.70 -15.62 -1.02
N GLN A 315 -4.48 -15.90 -0.54
CA GLN A 315 -4.12 -15.71 0.88
C GLN A 315 -4.17 -14.24 1.29
N LEU A 316 -3.75 -13.33 0.40
CA LEU A 316 -3.82 -11.89 0.66
C LEU A 316 -5.27 -11.42 0.77
N MET A 317 -6.16 -11.89 -0.10
CA MET A 317 -7.58 -11.54 -0.06
C MET A 317 -8.32 -12.19 1.12
N ASN A 318 -7.90 -13.36 1.59
CA ASN A 318 -8.44 -13.99 2.80
C ASN A 318 -7.80 -13.48 4.10
N ARG A 319 -6.83 -12.57 4.02
CA ARG A 319 -6.06 -12.05 5.17
C ARG A 319 -5.33 -13.13 5.98
N GLU A 320 -4.90 -14.20 5.32
CA GLU A 320 -4.14 -15.30 5.93
C GLU A 320 -2.61 -15.03 5.97
N ILE A 321 -2.17 -13.84 5.52
CA ILE A 321 -0.74 -13.45 5.43
C ILE A 321 -0.37 -12.42 6.48
#